data_748e910ae1f3cf5c428bd0e6c0f10b3a
#
_entry.id   748e910ae1f3cf5c428bd0e6c0f10b3a
#
_cell.length_a   1.000
_cell.length_b   1.000
_cell.length_c   1.000
_cell.angle_alpha   90.00
_cell.angle_beta   90.00
_cell.angle_gamma   90.00
#
_symmetry.space_group_name_H-M   'P 1'
#
loop_
_entity.id
_entity.type
_entity.pdbx_description
1 polymer ?
#
loop_
_entity_poly.entity_id
_entity_poly.type
_entity_poly.pdbx_seq_one_letter_code
_entity_poly.pdbx_strand_id
1 'polypeptide(L)'
;PDVEAFVSSLYEGTADLANNEKFNSLMDFFDVMMENNYAKDSAIAAERETTEMMLAEGQIAFMFGGNWDWSVINAYDYTENMGMMPVPQNTDDGSNEKLVGGGSKFMMIDSSDATSDEQRQAAKDFLTWLADSDEGQSFIAETCALVPAFSNNEKEVSDPLGKSVKKYADEGSLIDNYNYLPDDHLSICGATFQKYLAGQIDRAEFAAEIEDYWKNTTPVEH
;
A
#
# COMPACT_ATOMS: atom_id res chain seq x y z
N PRO A 1 14.07 2.37 -12.91
CA PRO A 1 14.67 1.04 -12.79
C PRO A 1 13.61 0.01 -13.10
N ASP A 2 14.04 -1.05 -13.78
CA ASP A 2 13.22 -2.19 -14.09
C ASP A 2 13.00 -2.98 -12.79
N VAL A 3 11.76 -3.00 -12.30
CA VAL A 3 11.39 -3.66 -11.04
C VAL A 3 11.58 -5.16 -11.16
N GLU A 4 11.26 -5.75 -12.32
CA GLU A 4 11.43 -7.18 -12.57
C GLU A 4 12.90 -7.59 -12.52
N ALA A 5 13.80 -6.82 -13.15
CA ALA A 5 15.22 -7.06 -13.08
C ALA A 5 15.77 -6.93 -11.65
N PHE A 6 15.27 -5.98 -10.88
CA PHE A 6 15.66 -5.83 -9.48
C PHE A 6 15.20 -7.02 -8.64
N VAL A 7 13.96 -7.44 -8.77
CA VAL A 7 13.41 -8.61 -8.05
C VAL A 7 14.13 -9.89 -8.45
N SER A 8 14.42 -10.07 -9.76
CA SER A 8 15.24 -11.21 -10.22
C SER A 8 16.61 -11.24 -9.54
N SER A 9 17.25 -10.08 -9.39
CA SER A 9 18.56 -10.00 -8.71
C SER A 9 18.50 -10.42 -7.23
N LEU A 10 17.37 -10.18 -6.55
CA LEU A 10 17.15 -10.64 -5.18
C LEU A 10 17.06 -12.17 -5.13
N TYR A 11 16.25 -12.79 -5.99
CA TYR A 11 16.13 -14.25 -6.08
C TYR A 11 17.45 -14.94 -6.46
N GLU A 12 18.23 -14.32 -7.35
CA GLU A 12 19.54 -14.82 -7.77
C GLU A 12 20.64 -14.62 -6.72
N GLY A 13 20.36 -13.83 -5.68
CA GLY A 13 21.35 -13.45 -4.66
C GLY A 13 22.48 -12.59 -5.22
N THR A 14 22.21 -11.80 -6.26
CA THR A 14 23.14 -10.85 -6.88
C THR A 14 22.87 -9.40 -6.51
N ALA A 15 21.74 -9.13 -5.84
CA ALA A 15 21.43 -7.81 -5.28
C ALA A 15 22.44 -7.43 -4.20
N ASP A 16 22.69 -6.14 -4.06
CA ASP A 16 23.51 -5.54 -2.99
C ASP A 16 22.72 -4.36 -2.42
N LEU A 17 21.80 -4.66 -1.49
CA LEU A 17 20.95 -3.66 -0.86
C LEU A 17 21.73 -2.67 -0.03
N ALA A 18 22.77 -3.12 0.65
CA ALA A 18 23.60 -2.26 1.51
C ALA A 18 24.24 -1.10 0.72
N ASN A 19 24.56 -1.32 -0.57
CA ASN A 19 25.10 -0.30 -1.46
C ASN A 19 24.07 0.25 -2.47
N ASN A 20 22.79 -0.13 -2.36
CA ASN A 20 21.74 0.35 -3.25
C ASN A 20 21.27 1.76 -2.83
N GLU A 21 21.40 2.74 -3.71
CA GLU A 21 21.07 4.14 -3.43
C GLU A 21 19.58 4.33 -3.08
N LYS A 22 18.68 3.62 -3.77
CA LYS A 22 17.22 3.72 -3.52
C LYS A 22 16.83 3.08 -2.19
N PHE A 23 17.40 1.93 -1.87
CA PHE A 23 17.21 1.30 -0.57
C PHE A 23 17.70 2.22 0.56
N ASN A 24 18.89 2.79 0.42
CA ASN A 24 19.43 3.70 1.43
C ASN A 24 18.60 4.98 1.56
N SER A 25 18.11 5.57 0.45
CA SER A 25 17.21 6.72 0.48
C SER A 25 15.89 6.41 1.22
N LEU A 26 15.32 5.21 1.00
CA LEU A 26 14.12 4.76 1.71
C LEU A 26 14.39 4.60 3.20
N MET A 27 15.53 4.03 3.57
CA MET A 27 15.91 3.84 4.97
C MET A 27 16.19 5.18 5.66
N ASP A 28 16.80 6.15 4.96
CA ASP A 28 17.02 7.51 5.48
C ASP A 28 15.68 8.22 5.77
N PHE A 29 14.70 8.10 4.85
CA PHE A 29 13.35 8.61 5.08
C PHE A 29 12.70 7.95 6.30
N PHE A 30 12.82 6.62 6.41
CA PHE A 30 12.30 5.88 7.54
C PHE A 30 12.92 6.31 8.87
N ASP A 31 14.23 6.50 8.92
CA ASP A 31 14.93 6.96 10.12
C ASP A 31 14.44 8.35 10.55
N VAL A 32 14.25 9.27 9.59
CA VAL A 32 13.66 10.59 9.86
C VAL A 32 12.22 10.47 10.42
N MET A 33 11.42 9.58 9.86
CA MET A 33 10.07 9.31 10.39
C MET A 33 10.14 8.80 11.83
N MET A 34 11.08 7.93 12.15
CA MET A 34 11.24 7.37 13.49
C MET A 34 11.72 8.40 14.50
N GLU A 35 12.66 9.27 14.13
CA GLU A 35 13.11 10.37 14.99
C GLU A 35 11.98 11.34 15.37
N ASN A 36 11.01 11.52 14.48
CA ASN A 36 9.87 12.42 14.64
C ASN A 36 8.56 11.70 15.02
N ASN A 37 8.61 10.40 15.26
CA ASN A 37 7.43 9.62 15.64
C ASN A 37 6.93 10.03 17.04
N TYR A 38 5.60 10.14 17.21
CA TYR A 38 5.00 10.42 18.52
C TYR A 38 5.33 9.35 19.56
N ALA A 39 5.52 8.10 19.12
CA ALA A 39 5.83 6.95 19.95
C ALA A 39 7.29 6.47 19.80
N LYS A 40 8.24 7.38 19.49
CA LYS A 40 9.64 7.04 19.20
C LYS A 40 10.33 6.20 20.28
N ASP A 41 9.96 6.38 21.55
CA ASP A 41 10.53 5.63 22.68
C ASP A 41 9.97 4.20 22.80
N SER A 42 8.89 3.88 22.07
CA SER A 42 8.20 2.59 22.08
C SER A 42 7.47 2.33 20.76
N ALA A 43 8.13 2.56 19.64
CA ALA A 43 7.52 2.51 18.30
C ALA A 43 6.86 1.15 17.98
N ILE A 44 7.42 0.04 18.49
CA ILE A 44 6.87 -1.32 18.29
C ILE A 44 5.52 -1.50 19.02
N ALA A 45 5.29 -0.75 20.09
CA ALA A 45 4.03 -0.79 20.86
C ALA A 45 3.00 0.23 20.36
N ALA A 46 3.32 1.02 19.33
CA ALA A 46 2.38 1.98 18.75
C ALA A 46 1.23 1.24 18.06
N GLU A 47 0.01 1.64 18.39
CA GLU A 47 -1.21 1.10 17.80
C GLU A 47 -1.64 1.97 16.60
N ARG A 48 -1.96 1.32 15.46
CA ARG A 48 -2.37 2.01 14.24
C ARG A 48 -3.61 2.87 14.45
N GLU A 49 -4.64 2.36 15.10
CA GLU A 49 -5.88 3.08 15.37
C GLU A 49 -5.66 4.36 16.19
N THR A 50 -4.72 4.33 17.15
CA THR A 50 -4.32 5.53 17.89
C THR A 50 -3.69 6.56 16.95
N THR A 51 -2.86 6.15 16.01
CA THR A 51 -2.24 7.04 15.02
C THR A 51 -3.28 7.66 14.08
N GLU A 52 -4.24 6.86 13.63
CA GLU A 52 -5.35 7.31 12.78
C GLU A 52 -6.24 8.34 13.50
N MET A 53 -6.56 8.10 14.78
CA MET A 53 -7.25 9.07 15.63
C MET A 53 -6.45 10.39 15.78
N MET A 54 -5.16 10.30 16.06
CA MET A 54 -4.30 11.47 16.21
C MET A 54 -4.21 12.29 14.91
N LEU A 55 -4.21 11.63 13.75
CA LEU A 55 -4.28 12.32 12.46
C LEU A 55 -5.64 13.00 12.28
N ALA A 56 -6.73 12.29 12.54
CA ALA A 56 -8.08 12.84 12.44
C ALA A 56 -8.23 14.13 13.27
N GLU A 57 -7.79 14.11 14.50
CA GLU A 57 -7.89 15.23 15.47
C GLU A 57 -6.81 16.31 15.28
N GLY A 58 -5.92 16.17 14.29
CA GLY A 58 -4.86 17.14 14.00
C GLY A 58 -3.73 17.18 15.02
N GLN A 59 -3.56 16.12 15.81
CA GLN A 59 -2.47 16.00 16.78
C GLN A 59 -1.14 15.64 16.13
N ILE A 60 -1.18 14.95 14.97
CA ILE A 60 -0.03 14.70 14.11
C ILE A 60 -0.30 15.25 12.70
N ALA A 61 0.76 15.67 12.01
CA ALA A 61 0.66 16.26 10.67
C ALA A 61 0.74 15.22 9.54
N PHE A 62 1.43 14.11 9.76
CA PHE A 62 1.69 13.08 8.76
C PHE A 62 1.54 11.70 9.36
N MET A 63 1.01 10.78 8.55
CA MET A 63 0.91 9.35 8.86
C MET A 63 1.28 8.55 7.61
N PHE A 64 2.06 7.49 7.76
CA PHE A 64 2.30 6.54 6.68
C PHE A 64 1.13 5.56 6.59
N GLY A 65 0.38 5.63 5.50
CA GLY A 65 -0.83 4.83 5.32
C GLY A 65 -1.40 4.95 3.92
N GLY A 66 -2.67 4.59 3.78
CA GLY A 66 -3.39 4.65 2.53
C GLY A 66 -4.81 5.21 2.69
N ASN A 67 -5.51 5.39 1.58
CA ASN A 67 -6.87 5.91 1.62
C ASN A 67 -7.86 5.02 2.39
N TRP A 68 -7.56 3.72 2.57
CA TRP A 68 -8.36 2.80 3.40
C TRP A 68 -8.41 3.19 4.88
N ASP A 69 -7.47 4.00 5.37
CA ASP A 69 -7.44 4.50 6.76
C ASP A 69 -8.65 5.39 7.05
N TRP A 70 -9.30 5.91 6.00
CA TRP A 70 -10.54 6.64 6.13
C TRP A 70 -11.64 5.86 6.87
N SER A 71 -11.66 4.55 6.73
CA SER A 71 -12.63 3.69 7.43
C SER A 71 -12.56 3.80 8.96
N VAL A 72 -11.41 4.21 9.50
CA VAL A 72 -11.19 4.47 10.94
C VAL A 72 -11.25 5.96 11.22
N ILE A 73 -10.57 6.78 10.45
CA ILE A 73 -10.48 8.24 10.61
C ILE A 73 -11.88 8.87 10.69
N ASN A 74 -12.83 8.42 9.87
CA ASN A 74 -14.18 8.98 9.81
C ASN A 74 -15.02 8.77 11.10
N ALA A 75 -14.57 7.93 12.02
CA ALA A 75 -15.22 7.72 13.31
C ALA A 75 -14.86 8.78 14.37
N TYR A 76 -13.85 9.60 14.08
CA TYR A 76 -13.36 10.65 14.99
C TYR A 76 -13.78 12.04 14.53
N ASP A 77 -13.50 13.06 15.36
CA ASP A 77 -13.69 14.48 14.98
C ASP A 77 -12.56 14.91 14.04
N TYR A 78 -12.79 14.77 12.76
CA TYR A 78 -11.79 14.92 11.70
C TYR A 78 -11.91 16.26 10.96
N THR A 79 -10.81 16.65 10.32
CA THR A 79 -10.78 17.74 9.35
C THR A 79 -10.86 17.20 7.92
N GLU A 80 -11.60 17.89 7.03
CA GLU A 80 -11.58 17.61 5.58
C GLU A 80 -10.31 18.15 4.89
N ASN A 81 -9.48 18.94 5.59
CA ASN A 81 -8.21 19.45 5.09
C ASN A 81 -7.08 18.42 5.20
N MET A 82 -7.34 17.22 4.71
CA MET A 82 -6.35 16.15 4.61
C MET A 82 -6.34 15.57 3.19
N GLY A 83 -5.27 14.88 2.84
CA GLY A 83 -5.12 14.24 1.55
C GLY A 83 -3.92 13.31 1.54
N MET A 84 -3.71 12.68 0.39
CA MET A 84 -2.56 11.81 0.16
C MET A 84 -1.42 12.61 -0.49
N MET A 85 -0.20 12.26 -0.13
CA MET A 85 1.00 12.77 -0.77
C MET A 85 1.99 11.61 -1.02
N PRO A 86 2.80 11.68 -2.06
CA PRO A 86 3.88 10.71 -2.25
C PRO A 86 4.84 10.66 -1.08
N VAL A 87 5.40 9.48 -0.82
CA VAL A 87 6.52 9.37 0.11
C VAL A 87 7.71 10.14 -0.46
N PRO A 88 8.26 11.14 0.25
CA PRO A 88 9.38 11.92 -0.24
C PRO A 88 10.59 11.03 -0.53
N GLN A 89 11.16 11.18 -1.71
CA GLN A 89 12.39 10.52 -2.13
C GLN A 89 13.49 11.58 -2.27
N ASN A 90 14.71 11.24 -1.91
CA ASN A 90 15.84 12.12 -2.11
C ASN A 90 16.33 12.05 -3.57
N THR A 91 15.43 12.39 -4.51
CA THR A 91 15.65 12.33 -5.96
C THR A 91 14.80 13.39 -6.66
N ASP A 92 15.21 13.78 -7.86
CA ASP A 92 14.48 14.69 -8.75
C ASP A 92 14.06 14.02 -10.07
N ASP A 93 13.93 12.68 -10.06
CA ASP A 93 13.50 11.87 -11.20
C ASP A 93 11.96 11.85 -11.43
N GLY A 94 11.21 12.68 -10.72
CA GLY A 94 9.75 12.77 -10.79
C GLY A 94 9.02 11.79 -9.87
N SER A 95 9.72 10.97 -9.07
CA SER A 95 9.09 10.04 -8.11
C SER A 95 8.31 10.77 -7.03
N ASN A 96 8.75 11.98 -6.64
CA ASN A 96 8.10 12.80 -5.65
C ASN A 96 6.73 13.38 -6.09
N GLU A 97 6.39 13.24 -7.37
CA GLU A 97 5.13 13.70 -7.94
C GLU A 97 4.12 12.57 -8.13
N LYS A 98 4.50 11.34 -7.80
CA LYS A 98 3.71 10.15 -8.06
C LYS A 98 3.34 9.40 -6.79
N LEU A 99 2.06 9.09 -6.67
CA LEU A 99 1.53 8.27 -5.58
C LEU A 99 1.63 6.79 -5.95
N VAL A 100 2.06 5.95 -5.01
CA VAL A 100 1.98 4.50 -5.19
C VAL A 100 0.51 4.10 -5.08
N GLY A 101 -0.03 3.50 -6.12
CA GLY A 101 -1.42 3.11 -6.19
C GLY A 101 -1.71 2.26 -7.42
N GLY A 102 -2.86 1.63 -7.41
CA GLY A 102 -3.29 0.74 -8.50
C GLY A 102 -4.40 -0.18 -8.05
N GLY A 103 -4.79 -1.13 -8.87
CA GLY A 103 -5.75 -2.17 -8.53
C GLY A 103 -5.20 -3.09 -7.45
N SER A 104 -5.60 -2.85 -6.20
CA SER A 104 -5.15 -3.66 -5.05
C SER A 104 -6.20 -4.65 -4.54
N LYS A 105 -7.42 -4.59 -5.09
CA LYS A 105 -8.53 -5.46 -4.73
C LYS A 105 -9.09 -6.13 -5.99
N PHE A 106 -9.19 -7.43 -5.94
CA PHE A 106 -9.67 -8.24 -7.06
C PHE A 106 -10.81 -9.11 -6.59
N MET A 107 -11.83 -9.27 -7.44
CA MET A 107 -12.90 -10.23 -7.24
C MET A 107 -12.68 -11.40 -8.20
N MET A 108 -12.73 -12.61 -7.68
CA MET A 108 -12.53 -13.84 -8.44
C MET A 108 -13.78 -14.70 -8.38
N ILE A 109 -14.07 -15.39 -9.46
CA ILE A 109 -15.16 -16.38 -9.52
C ILE A 109 -14.52 -17.76 -9.50
N ASP A 110 -14.95 -18.61 -8.55
CA ASP A 110 -14.47 -19.96 -8.46
C ASP A 110 -14.87 -20.76 -9.72
N SER A 111 -13.86 -21.33 -10.40
CA SER A 111 -14.02 -22.13 -11.60
C SER A 111 -13.91 -23.63 -11.34
N SER A 112 -13.75 -24.05 -10.08
CA SER A 112 -13.64 -25.47 -9.72
C SER A 112 -14.98 -26.21 -9.82
N ASP A 113 -14.93 -27.54 -9.82
CA ASP A 113 -16.11 -28.41 -9.84
C ASP A 113 -16.95 -28.31 -8.55
N ALA A 114 -16.47 -27.66 -7.50
CA ALA A 114 -17.21 -27.41 -6.26
C ALA A 114 -18.31 -26.37 -6.43
N THR A 115 -18.23 -25.52 -7.46
CA THR A 115 -19.19 -24.43 -7.72
C THR A 115 -20.05 -24.78 -8.94
N SER A 116 -21.39 -24.75 -8.80
CA SER A 116 -22.30 -25.03 -9.92
C SER A 116 -22.31 -23.90 -10.96
N ASP A 117 -22.80 -24.20 -12.15
CA ASP A 117 -22.95 -23.20 -13.21
C ASP A 117 -23.92 -22.09 -12.84
N GLU A 118 -24.99 -22.40 -12.08
CA GLU A 118 -25.94 -21.40 -11.58
C GLU A 118 -25.29 -20.47 -10.57
N GLN A 119 -24.46 -21.00 -9.67
CA GLN A 119 -23.71 -20.19 -8.70
C GLN A 119 -22.69 -19.29 -9.41
N ARG A 120 -21.97 -19.82 -10.41
CA ARG A 120 -21.07 -19.00 -11.23
C ARG A 120 -21.79 -17.90 -12.00
N GLN A 121 -22.97 -18.21 -12.54
CA GLN A 121 -23.77 -17.20 -13.24
C GLN A 121 -24.25 -16.11 -12.28
N ALA A 122 -24.75 -16.48 -11.09
CA ALA A 122 -25.15 -15.51 -10.07
C ALA A 122 -23.99 -14.60 -9.64
N ALA A 123 -22.77 -15.15 -9.51
CA ALA A 123 -21.58 -14.36 -9.23
C ALA A 123 -21.26 -13.36 -10.37
N LYS A 124 -21.36 -13.80 -11.64
CA LYS A 124 -21.19 -12.92 -12.80
C LYS A 124 -22.24 -11.82 -12.84
N ASP A 125 -23.50 -12.17 -12.60
CA ASP A 125 -24.62 -11.20 -12.57
C ASP A 125 -24.41 -10.16 -11.47
N PHE A 126 -23.92 -10.57 -10.28
CA PHE A 126 -23.55 -9.64 -9.21
C PHE A 126 -22.41 -8.71 -9.61
N LEU A 127 -21.33 -9.23 -10.21
CA LEU A 127 -20.22 -8.39 -10.65
C LEU A 127 -20.63 -7.42 -11.77
N THR A 128 -21.49 -7.86 -12.68
CA THR A 128 -22.07 -7.01 -13.74
C THR A 128 -22.93 -5.92 -13.13
N TRP A 129 -23.80 -6.25 -12.16
CA TRP A 129 -24.58 -5.25 -11.44
C TRP A 129 -23.67 -4.24 -10.73
N LEU A 130 -22.63 -4.71 -10.06
CA LEU A 130 -21.70 -3.87 -9.32
C LEU A 130 -20.94 -2.88 -10.24
N ALA A 131 -20.56 -3.33 -11.45
CA ALA A 131 -19.80 -2.52 -12.40
C ALA A 131 -20.69 -1.59 -13.26
N ASP A 132 -21.90 -2.03 -13.62
CA ASP A 132 -22.68 -1.38 -14.69
C ASP A 132 -23.95 -0.70 -14.19
N SER A 133 -24.50 -1.05 -13.02
CA SER A 133 -25.68 -0.38 -12.50
C SER A 133 -25.34 0.89 -11.72
N ASP A 134 -26.27 1.87 -11.72
CA ASP A 134 -26.11 3.10 -10.96
C ASP A 134 -25.96 2.86 -9.46
N GLU A 135 -26.74 1.92 -8.93
CA GLU A 135 -26.69 1.51 -7.52
C GLU A 135 -25.38 0.81 -7.16
N GLY A 136 -24.87 -0.09 -8.04
CA GLY A 136 -23.60 -0.76 -7.85
C GLY A 136 -22.43 0.21 -7.88
N GLN A 137 -22.44 1.13 -8.82
CA GLN A 137 -21.43 2.18 -8.95
C GLN A 137 -21.43 3.13 -7.74
N SER A 138 -22.60 3.57 -7.26
CA SER A 138 -22.72 4.35 -6.03
C SER A 138 -22.28 3.56 -4.80
N PHE A 139 -22.58 2.26 -4.74
CA PHE A 139 -22.11 1.41 -3.66
C PHE A 139 -20.58 1.36 -3.56
N ILE A 140 -19.89 1.21 -4.69
CA ILE A 140 -18.40 1.22 -4.72
C ILE A 140 -17.87 2.58 -4.26
N ALA A 141 -18.30 3.67 -4.87
CA ALA A 141 -17.68 4.98 -4.68
C ALA A 141 -18.12 5.68 -3.39
N GLU A 142 -19.42 5.60 -3.06
CA GLU A 142 -20.02 6.39 -1.98
C GLU A 142 -20.13 5.60 -0.68
N THR A 143 -20.50 4.31 -0.76
CA THR A 143 -20.67 3.48 0.43
C THR A 143 -19.38 2.83 0.89
N CYS A 144 -18.62 2.25 -0.06
CA CYS A 144 -17.34 1.60 0.24
C CYS A 144 -16.16 2.58 0.26
N ALA A 145 -16.35 3.83 -0.16
CA ALA A 145 -15.31 4.85 -0.30
C ALA A 145 -14.07 4.35 -1.10
N LEU A 146 -14.34 3.54 -2.15
CA LEU A 146 -13.29 3.03 -3.02
C LEU A 146 -13.16 3.90 -4.26
N VAL A 147 -11.94 4.16 -4.67
CA VAL A 147 -11.68 4.80 -5.98
C VAL A 147 -12.07 3.81 -7.08
N PRO A 148 -13.05 4.15 -7.95
CA PRO A 148 -13.50 3.23 -8.98
C PRO A 148 -12.37 2.85 -9.96
N ALA A 149 -12.23 1.56 -10.25
CA ALA A 149 -11.27 1.05 -11.21
C ALA A 149 -11.80 1.06 -12.66
N PHE A 150 -13.12 1.12 -12.85
CA PHE A 150 -13.76 1.10 -14.16
C PHE A 150 -14.08 2.51 -14.65
N SER A 151 -13.72 2.81 -15.89
CA SER A 151 -13.92 4.12 -16.51
C SER A 151 -15.38 4.52 -16.72
N ASN A 152 -16.31 3.56 -16.67
CA ASN A 152 -17.77 3.82 -16.74
C ASN A 152 -18.37 4.24 -15.39
N ASN A 153 -17.60 4.16 -14.29
CA ASN A 153 -18.04 4.67 -13.00
C ASN A 153 -17.51 6.09 -12.78
N GLU A 154 -18.35 7.07 -13.04
CA GLU A 154 -18.06 8.50 -12.88
C GLU A 154 -18.50 9.05 -11.50
N LYS A 155 -18.92 8.18 -10.57
CA LYS A 155 -19.34 8.60 -9.23
C LYS A 155 -18.18 9.23 -8.48
N GLU A 156 -18.48 10.27 -7.72
CA GLU A 156 -17.49 10.94 -6.89
C GLU A 156 -17.22 10.10 -5.61
N VAL A 157 -15.95 9.92 -5.30
CA VAL A 157 -15.53 9.39 -4.00
C VAL A 157 -15.85 10.44 -2.92
N SER A 158 -16.49 10.03 -1.85
CA SER A 158 -17.02 10.97 -0.84
C SER A 158 -15.96 11.52 0.11
N ASP A 159 -14.92 10.75 0.39
CA ASP A 159 -13.91 11.06 1.40
C ASP A 159 -12.70 11.84 0.85
N PRO A 160 -11.99 12.62 1.69
CA PRO A 160 -10.88 13.46 1.27
C PRO A 160 -9.65 12.66 0.81
N LEU A 161 -9.39 11.49 1.40
CA LEU A 161 -8.24 10.64 1.03
C LEU A 161 -8.48 9.99 -0.34
N GLY A 162 -9.66 9.41 -0.55
CA GLY A 162 -10.07 8.85 -1.84
C GLY A 162 -10.11 9.89 -2.95
N LYS A 163 -10.63 11.11 -2.68
CA LYS A 163 -10.58 12.25 -3.63
C LYS A 163 -9.15 12.59 -4.01
N SER A 164 -8.24 12.58 -3.03
CA SER A 164 -6.83 12.84 -3.29
C SER A 164 -6.20 11.77 -4.18
N VAL A 165 -6.43 10.48 -3.91
CA VAL A 165 -5.96 9.37 -4.76
C VAL A 165 -6.53 9.47 -6.16
N LYS A 166 -7.84 9.75 -6.28
CA LYS A 166 -8.50 9.91 -7.60
C LYS A 166 -7.86 11.03 -8.41
N LYS A 167 -7.51 12.15 -7.80
CA LYS A 167 -6.80 13.24 -8.46
C LYS A 167 -5.49 12.76 -9.08
N TYR A 168 -4.64 12.03 -8.33
CA TYR A 168 -3.40 11.46 -8.86
C TYR A 168 -3.66 10.47 -10.00
N ALA A 169 -4.73 9.66 -9.89
CA ALA A 169 -5.12 8.72 -10.94
C ALA A 169 -5.53 9.46 -12.23
N ASP A 170 -6.39 10.48 -12.13
CA ASP A 170 -6.86 11.27 -13.26
C ASP A 170 -5.72 12.04 -13.95
N GLU A 171 -4.70 12.45 -13.21
CA GLU A 171 -3.49 13.11 -13.71
C GLU A 171 -2.45 12.14 -14.30
N GLY A 172 -2.68 10.83 -14.24
CA GLY A 172 -1.72 9.80 -14.65
C GLY A 172 -0.48 9.74 -13.76
N SER A 173 -0.60 10.20 -12.52
CA SER A 173 0.47 10.31 -11.52
C SER A 173 0.42 9.18 -10.50
N LEU A 174 0.11 7.96 -10.93
CA LEU A 174 0.22 6.75 -10.12
C LEU A 174 1.44 5.92 -10.55
N ILE A 175 2.00 5.20 -9.59
CA ILE A 175 2.99 4.14 -9.79
C ILE A 175 2.35 2.84 -9.34
N ASP A 176 2.31 1.84 -10.20
CA ASP A 176 1.75 0.54 -9.87
C ASP A 176 2.52 -0.17 -8.76
N ASN A 177 1.79 -0.87 -7.90
CA ASN A 177 2.39 -1.78 -6.93
C ASN A 177 2.95 -3.01 -7.64
N TYR A 178 4.10 -3.48 -7.18
CA TYR A 178 4.57 -4.82 -7.51
C TYR A 178 3.82 -5.83 -6.64
N ASN A 179 3.00 -6.66 -7.27
CA ASN A 179 2.06 -7.56 -6.56
C ASN A 179 2.52 -9.03 -6.51
N TYR A 180 3.66 -9.36 -7.13
CA TYR A 180 4.17 -10.73 -7.20
C TYR A 180 5.14 -11.01 -6.06
N LEU A 181 4.63 -10.86 -4.83
CA LEU A 181 5.39 -11.10 -3.61
C LEU A 181 5.11 -12.52 -3.09
N PRO A 182 6.10 -13.21 -2.51
CA PRO A 182 5.85 -14.45 -1.79
C PRO A 182 4.81 -14.28 -0.68
N ASP A 183 4.00 -15.30 -0.43
CA ASP A 183 2.87 -15.24 0.52
C ASP A 183 3.29 -14.83 1.96
N ASP A 184 4.50 -15.20 2.37
CA ASP A 184 5.04 -14.90 3.70
C ASP A 184 5.92 -13.64 3.75
N HIS A 185 6.09 -12.94 2.60
CA HIS A 185 6.97 -11.77 2.49
C HIS A 185 6.69 -10.72 3.57
N LEU A 186 5.44 -10.33 3.75
CA LEU A 186 5.07 -9.28 4.72
C LEU A 186 5.36 -9.71 6.16
N SER A 187 5.18 -10.99 6.49
CA SER A 187 5.42 -11.48 7.84
C SER A 187 6.92 -11.60 8.16
N ILE A 188 7.72 -12.15 7.23
CA ILE A 188 9.15 -12.36 7.43
C ILE A 188 9.92 -11.04 7.36
N CYS A 189 9.74 -10.27 6.30
CA CYS A 189 10.41 -8.97 6.17
C CYS A 189 9.94 -7.98 7.23
N GLY A 190 8.65 -8.03 7.62
CA GLY A 190 8.11 -7.23 8.71
C GLY A 190 8.76 -7.57 10.06
N ALA A 191 9.00 -8.85 10.35
CA ALA A 191 9.71 -9.26 11.57
C ALA A 191 11.16 -8.75 11.57
N THR A 192 11.86 -8.82 10.43
CA THR A 192 13.21 -8.26 10.27
C THR A 192 13.19 -6.74 10.46
N PHE A 193 12.19 -6.05 9.92
CA PHE A 193 12.03 -4.61 10.10
C PHE A 193 11.79 -4.23 11.58
N GLN A 194 11.04 -5.05 12.34
CA GLN A 194 10.85 -4.85 13.78
C GLN A 194 12.16 -4.99 14.56
N LYS A 195 13.08 -5.90 14.16
CA LYS A 195 14.41 -6.00 14.77
C LYS A 195 15.22 -4.71 14.55
N TYR A 196 15.17 -4.15 13.34
CA TYR A 196 15.81 -2.88 13.03
C TYR A 196 15.25 -1.74 13.87
N LEU A 197 13.91 -1.62 13.97
CA LEU A 197 13.23 -0.67 14.83
C LEU A 197 13.62 -0.77 16.30
N ALA A 198 13.82 -2.00 16.78
CA ALA A 198 14.22 -2.26 18.15
C ALA A 198 15.74 -2.03 18.39
N GLY A 199 16.50 -1.65 17.37
CA GLY A 199 17.95 -1.49 17.45
C GLY A 199 18.69 -2.81 17.71
N GLN A 200 18.09 -3.96 17.39
CA GLN A 200 18.68 -5.27 17.55
C GLN A 200 19.63 -5.63 16.41
N ILE A 201 19.39 -5.06 15.24
CA ILE A 201 20.22 -5.18 14.04
C ILE A 201 20.45 -3.77 13.45
N ASP A 202 21.56 -3.58 12.79
CA ASP A 202 21.84 -2.35 12.04
C ASP A 202 21.28 -2.41 10.59
N ARG A 203 21.46 -1.33 9.82
CA ARG A 203 20.97 -1.23 8.45
C ARG A 203 21.61 -2.26 7.51
N ALA A 204 22.89 -2.57 7.69
CA ALA A 204 23.60 -3.55 6.87
C ALA A 204 23.13 -4.97 7.18
N GLU A 205 22.91 -5.30 8.46
CA GLU A 205 22.34 -6.56 8.90
C GLU A 205 20.89 -6.70 8.40
N PHE A 206 20.09 -5.62 8.46
CA PHE A 206 18.75 -5.61 7.89
C PHE A 206 18.76 -5.91 6.40
N ALA A 207 19.62 -5.25 5.62
CA ALA A 207 19.78 -5.50 4.19
C ALA A 207 20.14 -6.96 3.90
N ALA A 208 21.11 -7.50 4.65
CA ALA A 208 21.56 -8.89 4.50
C ALA A 208 20.47 -9.92 4.84
N GLU A 209 19.65 -9.69 5.88
CA GLU A 209 18.53 -10.59 6.22
C GLU A 209 17.45 -10.56 5.11
N ILE A 210 17.16 -9.41 4.52
CA ILE A 210 16.22 -9.30 3.40
C ILE A 210 16.75 -10.01 2.15
N GLU A 211 18.01 -9.83 1.80
CA GLU A 211 18.66 -10.54 0.69
C GLU A 211 18.66 -12.05 0.89
N ASP A 212 18.98 -12.51 2.09
CA ASP A 212 18.97 -13.94 2.41
C ASP A 212 17.56 -14.54 2.32
N TYR A 213 16.54 -13.83 2.79
CA TYR A 213 15.15 -14.25 2.64
C TYR A 213 14.79 -14.44 1.16
N TRP A 214 15.01 -13.43 0.32
CA TRP A 214 14.65 -13.49 -1.09
C TRP A 214 15.40 -14.58 -1.86
N LYS A 215 16.69 -14.74 -1.60
CA LYS A 215 17.55 -15.76 -2.20
C LYS A 215 17.08 -17.19 -1.89
N ASN A 216 16.52 -17.41 -0.70
CA ASN A 216 16.05 -18.73 -0.23
C ASN A 216 14.56 -18.97 -0.49
N THR A 217 13.84 -18.01 -1.04
CA THR A 217 12.42 -18.12 -1.33
C THR A 217 12.20 -18.57 -2.78
N THR A 218 11.16 -19.38 -3.00
CA THR A 218 10.79 -19.79 -4.37
C THR A 218 10.21 -18.61 -5.12
N PRO A 219 10.69 -18.32 -6.36
CA PRO A 219 10.13 -17.27 -7.19
C PRO A 219 8.63 -17.45 -7.42
N VAL A 220 7.89 -16.37 -7.34
CA VAL A 220 6.46 -16.33 -7.70
C VAL A 220 6.36 -16.28 -9.22
N GLU A 221 5.61 -17.21 -9.81
CA GLU A 221 5.34 -17.21 -11.25
C GLU A 221 4.33 -16.11 -11.62
N HIS A 222 4.57 -15.45 -12.76
CA HIS A 222 3.74 -14.36 -13.30
C HIS A 222 2.63 -14.88 -14.21
#